data_062f19d63183d40db52180ef9aca66f9
#
_entry.id   062f19d63183d40db52180ef9aca66f9
#
_cell.length_a   1.000
_cell.length_b   1.000
_cell.length_c   1.000
_cell.angle_alpha   90.00
_cell.angle_beta   90.00
_cell.angle_gamma   90.00
#
_symmetry.space_group_name_H-M   'P 1'
#
loop_
_entity.id
_entity.type
_entity.pdbx_description
1 polymer ?
#
loop_
_entity_poly.entity_id
_entity_poly.type
_entity_poly.pdbx_seq_one_letter_code
_entity_poly.pdbx_strand_id
1 'polypeptide(L)' 'MEDTTIGQRIARERKRLNLSQEAFGEKMGVSRQAISKWECGDGYPDITLLPMIANYFKEIGRSVV' A
#
# COMPACT_ATOMS: atom_id res chain seq x y z
N MET A 1 11.90 -7.82 -15.99
CA MET A 1 11.25 -7.32 -15.38
C MET A 1 10.78 -7.96 -14.31
N GLU A 2 10.50 -7.60 -13.44
CA GLU A 2 10.16 -8.24 -12.46
C GLU A 2 8.87 -8.42 -12.26
N ASP A 3 8.43 -9.39 -11.76
CA ASP A 3 7.15 -9.69 -11.50
C ASP A 3 6.76 -9.13 -10.22
N THR A 4 6.62 -7.89 -10.13
CA THR A 4 6.26 -7.21 -8.90
C THR A 4 4.77 -7.35 -8.67
N THR A 5 4.41 -8.04 -7.62
CA THR A 5 2.99 -8.17 -7.27
C THR A 5 2.50 -6.85 -6.71
N ILE A 6 1.17 -6.72 -6.60
CA ILE A 6 0.60 -5.52 -6.05
C ILE A 6 1.02 -5.35 -4.60
N GLY A 7 1.14 -6.45 -3.87
CA GLY A 7 1.59 -6.39 -2.48
C GLY A 7 3.01 -5.86 -2.36
N GLN A 8 3.87 -6.30 -3.26
CA GLN A 8 5.25 -5.84 -3.26
C GLN A 8 5.33 -4.36 -3.63
N ARG A 9 4.49 -3.91 -4.54
CA ARG A 9 4.45 -2.50 -4.89
C ARG A 9 3.97 -1.67 -3.72
N ILE A 10 2.96 -2.14 -3.02
CA ILE A 10 2.45 -1.45 -1.85
C ILE A 10 3.57 -1.31 -0.81
N ALA A 11 4.28 -2.41 -0.55
CA ALA A 11 5.35 -2.38 0.44
C ALA A 11 6.43 -1.39 0.05
N ARG A 12 6.80 -1.38 -1.21
CA ARG A 12 7.85 -0.50 -1.70
C ARG A 12 7.45 0.97 -1.58
N GLU A 13 6.25 1.30 -2.00
CA GLU A 13 5.78 2.68 -1.93
C GLU A 13 5.61 3.12 -0.49
N ARG A 14 5.10 2.23 0.34
CA ARG A 14 4.92 2.54 1.75
C ARG A 14 6.25 2.85 2.42
N LYS A 15 7.24 2.04 2.15
CA LYS A 15 8.57 2.23 2.75
C LYS A 15 9.23 3.50 2.21
N ARG A 16 9.04 3.76 0.94
CA ARG A 16 9.57 4.97 0.34
C ARG A 16 9.03 6.22 1.03
N LEU A 17 7.79 6.15 1.48
CA LEU A 17 7.14 7.27 2.16
C LEU A 17 7.30 7.22 3.67
N ASN A 18 8.08 6.27 4.16
CA ASN A 18 8.33 6.12 5.61
C ASN A 18 7.06 5.86 6.41
N LEU A 19 6.16 5.09 5.84
CA LEU A 19 4.91 4.74 6.52
C LEU A 19 5.03 3.33 7.09
N SER A 20 4.60 3.16 8.34
CA SER A 20 4.50 1.82 8.90
C SER A 20 3.27 1.13 8.32
N GLN A 21 3.19 -0.19 8.48
CA GLN A 21 2.00 -0.92 8.07
C GLN A 21 0.77 -0.41 8.80
N GLU A 22 0.94 -0.11 10.07
CA GLU A 22 -0.17 0.40 10.86
C GLU A 22 -0.64 1.76 10.37
N ALA A 23 0.29 2.66 10.08
CA ALA A 23 -0.07 3.99 9.61
C ALA A 23 -0.76 3.92 8.26
N PHE A 24 -0.25 3.07 7.37
CA PHE A 24 -0.88 2.92 6.06
C PHE A 24 -2.27 2.29 6.19
N GLY A 25 -2.39 1.31 7.09
CA GLY A 25 -3.69 0.69 7.33
C GLY A 25 -4.72 1.70 7.81
N GLU A 26 -4.31 2.61 8.68
CA GLU A 26 -5.21 3.66 9.14
C GLU A 26 -5.67 4.54 8.00
N LYS A 27 -4.77 4.86 7.10
CA LYS A 27 -5.13 5.70 5.95
C LYS A 27 -6.11 5.00 5.02
N MET A 28 -5.98 3.69 4.93
CA MET A 28 -6.84 2.92 4.04
C MET A 28 -8.10 2.40 4.73
N GLY A 29 -8.17 2.54 6.04
CA GLY A 29 -9.32 2.04 6.79
C GLY A 29 -9.30 0.53 6.98
N VAL A 30 -8.12 -0.06 7.00
CA VAL A 30 -7.98 -1.50 7.21
C VAL A 30 -6.97 -1.76 8.31
N SER A 31 -6.96 -2.99 8.80
CA SER A 31 -6.06 -3.36 9.88
C SER A 31 -4.64 -3.54 9.39
N ARG A 32 -3.69 -3.47 10.32
CA ARG A 32 -2.31 -3.76 10.00
C ARG A 32 -2.14 -5.17 9.46
N GLN A 33 -2.92 -6.11 10.01
CA GLN A 33 -2.87 -7.48 9.54
C GLN A 33 -3.25 -7.61 8.08
N ALA A 34 -4.23 -6.83 7.64
CA ALA A 34 -4.62 -6.85 6.24
C ALA A 34 -3.48 -6.36 5.36
N ILE A 35 -2.81 -5.28 5.77
CA ILE A 35 -1.68 -4.76 5.02
C ILE A 35 -0.57 -5.82 4.94
N SER A 36 -0.30 -6.45 6.06
CA SER A 36 0.74 -7.48 6.11
C SER A 36 0.43 -8.62 5.16
N LYS A 37 -0.81 -9.07 5.12
CA LYS A 37 -1.21 -10.14 4.21
C LYS A 37 -1.04 -9.75 2.76
N TRP A 38 -1.41 -8.52 2.42
CA TRP A 38 -1.25 -8.04 1.05
C TRP A 38 0.23 -8.05 0.65
N GLU A 39 1.08 -7.60 1.55
CA GLU A 39 2.50 -7.47 1.25
C GLU A 39 3.19 -8.82 1.17
N CYS A 40 2.68 -9.81 1.88
CA CYS A 40 3.23 -11.16 1.83
C CYS A 40 2.68 -12.00 0.70
N GLY A 41 1.65 -11.53 0.03
CA GLY A 41 1.02 -12.31 -1.03
C GLY A 41 -0.05 -13.25 -0.53
N ASP A 42 -0.44 -13.15 0.75
CA ASP A 42 -1.47 -14.03 1.31
C ASP A 42 -2.87 -13.46 1.12
N GLY A 43 -2.98 -12.31 0.54
CA GLY A 43 -4.27 -11.69 0.27
C GLY A 43 -4.11 -10.52 -0.66
N TYR A 44 -5.21 -9.94 -1.09
CA TYR A 44 -5.22 -8.81 -1.99
C TYR A 44 -6.16 -7.75 -1.50
N PRO A 45 -5.87 -6.48 -1.78
CA PRO A 45 -6.83 -5.43 -1.44
C PRO A 45 -8.15 -5.64 -2.17
N ASP A 46 -9.23 -5.22 -1.55
CA ASP A 46 -10.51 -5.21 -2.22
C ASP A 46 -10.37 -4.35 -3.46
N ILE A 47 -11.02 -4.76 -4.53
CA ILE A 47 -10.95 -4.04 -5.79
C ILE A 47 -11.37 -2.58 -5.63
N THR A 48 -12.26 -2.31 -4.70
CA THR A 48 -12.71 -0.94 -4.45
C THR A 48 -11.62 -0.09 -3.77
N LEU A 49 -10.65 -0.75 -3.15
CA LEU A 49 -9.55 -0.03 -2.50
C LEU A 49 -8.41 0.30 -3.44
N LEU A 50 -8.33 -0.37 -4.57
CA LEU A 50 -7.20 -0.18 -5.47
C LEU A 50 -7.07 1.26 -5.96
N PRO A 51 -8.13 1.92 -6.41
CA PRO A 51 -7.99 3.31 -6.82
C PRO A 51 -7.61 4.23 -5.66
N MET A 52 -8.10 3.92 -4.46
CA MET A 52 -7.78 4.71 -3.29
C MET A 52 -6.31 4.59 -2.94
N ILE A 53 -5.78 3.38 -3.01
CA ILE A 53 -4.37 3.14 -2.74
C ILE A 53 -3.51 3.87 -3.78
N ALA A 54 -3.87 3.76 -5.04
CA ALA A 54 -3.11 4.41 -6.10
C ALA A 54 -3.14 5.93 -5.94
N ASN A 55 -4.29 6.47 -5.63
CA ASN A 55 -4.41 7.90 -5.42
C ASN A 55 -3.62 8.38 -4.23
N TYR A 56 -3.63 7.61 -3.16
CA TYR A 56 -2.90 7.99 -1.96
C TYR A 56 -1.41 8.10 -2.27
N PHE A 57 -0.84 7.09 -2.92
CA PHE A 57 0.57 7.12 -3.24
C PHE A 57 0.91 8.24 -4.21
N LYS A 58 0.04 8.49 -5.15
CA LYS A 58 0.24 9.54 -6.13
C LYS A 58 0.24 10.91 -5.47
N GLU A 59 -0.72 11.17 -4.61
CA GLU A 59 -0.84 12.46 -3.95
C GLU A 59 0.31 12.71 -2.99
N ILE A 60 0.63 11.72 -2.18
CA ILE A 60 1.69 11.84 -1.20
C ILE A 60 3.05 11.95 -1.89
N GLY A 61 3.25 11.14 -2.92
CA GLY A 61 4.50 11.16 -3.66
C GLY A 61 4.74 12.51 -4.31
N ARG A 62 3.67 13.14 -4.79
CA ARG A 62 3.78 14.43 -5.36
C ARG A 62 4.16 15.48 -4.35
N SER A 63 3.61 15.40 -3.16
CA SER A 63 3.87 16.38 -2.12
C SER A 63 5.28 16.33 -1.62
N VAL A 64 5.96 15.25 -1.83
CA VAL A 64 7.31 15.09 -1.33
C VAL A 64 8.33 15.76 -2.24
N VAL A 65 7.98 16.01 -3.44
CA VAL A 65 8.88 16.63 -4.38
C VAL A 65 9.21 18.10 -4.04
#